data_5805b564a59e4e15b2698e6ddb74ac9e
#
_entry.id   5805b564a59e4e15b2698e6ddb74ac9e
#
_cell.length_a   1.000
_cell.length_b   1.000
_cell.length_c   1.000
_cell.angle_alpha   90.00
_cell.angle_beta   90.00
_cell.angle_gamma   90.00
#
_symmetry.space_group_name_H-M   'P 1'
#
loop_
_entity.id
_entity.type
_entity.pdbx_description
1 polymer ?
#
loop_
_entity_poly.entity_id
_entity_poly.type
_entity_poly.pdbx_seq_one_letter_code
_entity_poly.pdbx_strand_id
1 'polypeptide(L)'
;ALDWSIFLSNVANSVTLVHRRNEFRGALDSVEKVQELKNAGKIKLVTPAEVVGFNGSERITAVDIEVNGARMKAECDYFIPLFGLTPKLGPIANWGLEIEKNAIKVNNALDYQTNIDGIYAIGDVNIYPGKLKLILCGFHEATLMCQSVYNRINPGKRYVLKYTTVSGVDGFDGTRKE
;
A
#
# COMPACT_ATOMS: atom_id res chain seq x y z
N ALA A 1 -6.80 -7.10 -2.44
CA ALA A 1 -7.67 -8.29 -2.33
C ALA A 1 -8.08 -8.79 -3.72
N LEU A 2 -8.59 -7.93 -4.59
CA LEU A 2 -9.05 -8.33 -5.93
C LEU A 2 -7.94 -9.04 -6.71
N ASP A 3 -6.76 -8.44 -6.84
CA ASP A 3 -5.63 -8.99 -7.60
C ASP A 3 -5.18 -10.35 -7.08
N TRP A 4 -5.15 -10.53 -5.75
CA TRP A 4 -4.88 -11.82 -5.13
C TRP A 4 -5.96 -12.85 -5.44
N SER A 5 -7.23 -12.47 -5.41
CA SER A 5 -8.32 -13.37 -5.75
C SER A 5 -8.24 -13.82 -7.22
N ILE A 6 -7.93 -12.90 -8.12
CA ILE A 6 -7.73 -13.20 -9.56
C ILE A 6 -6.55 -14.16 -9.75
N PHE A 7 -5.40 -13.86 -9.12
CA PHE A 7 -4.22 -14.73 -9.21
C PHE A 7 -4.50 -16.13 -8.66
N LEU A 8 -5.04 -16.21 -7.45
CA LEU A 8 -5.29 -17.47 -6.76
C LEU A 8 -6.36 -18.33 -7.45
N SER A 9 -7.29 -17.72 -8.17
CA SER A 9 -8.31 -18.47 -8.94
C SER A 9 -7.74 -19.41 -9.99
N ASN A 10 -6.46 -19.23 -10.36
CA ASN A 10 -5.76 -20.06 -11.32
C ASN A 10 -4.88 -21.16 -10.68
N VAL A 11 -4.62 -21.08 -9.37
CA VAL A 11 -3.68 -22.00 -8.70
C VAL A 11 -4.30 -22.74 -7.51
N ALA A 12 -5.35 -22.18 -6.89
CA ALA A 12 -6.06 -22.82 -5.79
C ALA A 12 -7.26 -23.65 -6.29
N ASN A 13 -7.61 -24.70 -5.57
CA ASN A 13 -8.79 -25.50 -5.87
C ASN A 13 -10.09 -24.71 -5.70
N SER A 14 -10.11 -23.79 -4.73
CA SER A 14 -11.25 -22.90 -4.51
C SER A 14 -10.76 -21.56 -3.95
N VAL A 15 -11.44 -20.48 -4.31
CA VAL A 15 -11.19 -19.14 -3.77
C VAL A 15 -12.52 -18.53 -3.31
N THR A 16 -12.58 -18.13 -2.06
CA THR A 16 -13.70 -17.38 -1.52
C THR A 16 -13.24 -15.96 -1.17
N LEU A 17 -13.79 -14.96 -1.87
CA LEU A 17 -13.57 -13.55 -1.59
C LEU A 17 -14.69 -13.03 -0.70
N VAL A 18 -14.32 -12.63 0.52
CA VAL A 18 -15.24 -12.02 1.49
C VAL A 18 -15.01 -10.52 1.52
N HIS A 19 -16.08 -9.73 1.39
CA HIS A 19 -15.98 -8.28 1.44
C HIS A 19 -17.15 -7.67 2.20
N ARG A 20 -16.84 -6.69 3.08
CA ARG A 20 -17.83 -6.06 3.98
C ARG A 20 -18.86 -5.15 3.29
N ARG A 21 -18.66 -4.78 2.04
CA ARG A 21 -19.54 -3.89 1.27
C ARG A 21 -19.94 -4.55 -0.04
N ASN A 22 -21.02 -4.06 -0.64
CA ASN A 22 -21.42 -4.51 -1.98
C ASN A 22 -20.50 -3.98 -3.09
N GLU A 23 -19.83 -2.85 -2.84
CA GLU A 23 -18.98 -2.18 -3.80
C GLU A 23 -17.50 -2.30 -3.43
N PHE A 24 -16.66 -2.54 -4.42
CA PHE A 24 -15.21 -2.59 -4.27
C PHE A 24 -14.57 -1.22 -4.52
N ARG A 25 -13.54 -0.92 -3.73
CA ARG A 25 -12.65 0.21 -3.97
C ARG A 25 -11.39 -0.28 -4.69
N GLY A 26 -11.51 -0.65 -5.94
CA GLY A 26 -10.39 -1.14 -6.74
C GLY A 26 -10.42 -0.57 -8.14
N ALA A 27 -9.41 -0.88 -8.94
CA ALA A 27 -9.41 -0.58 -10.36
C ALA A 27 -10.62 -1.29 -11.01
N LEU A 28 -11.30 -0.60 -11.91
CA LEU A 28 -12.50 -1.10 -12.56
C LEU A 28 -12.25 -2.44 -13.25
N ASP A 29 -11.15 -2.56 -13.97
CA ASP A 29 -10.70 -3.79 -14.62
C ASP A 29 -10.60 -4.98 -13.65
N SER A 30 -10.01 -4.78 -12.46
CA SER A 30 -9.92 -5.83 -11.44
C SER A 30 -11.31 -6.22 -10.89
N VAL A 31 -12.21 -5.26 -10.76
CA VAL A 31 -13.60 -5.52 -10.31
C VAL A 31 -14.35 -6.33 -11.36
N GLU A 32 -14.27 -5.93 -12.62
CA GLU A 32 -14.89 -6.63 -13.75
C GLU A 32 -14.37 -8.07 -13.86
N LYS A 33 -13.05 -8.25 -13.73
CA LYS A 33 -12.42 -9.57 -13.77
C LYS A 33 -12.88 -10.50 -12.65
N VAL A 34 -13.04 -9.98 -11.44
CA VAL A 34 -13.60 -10.76 -10.32
C VAL A 34 -15.04 -11.16 -10.58
N GLN A 35 -15.86 -10.30 -11.19
CA GLN A 35 -17.25 -10.66 -11.56
C GLN A 35 -17.30 -11.73 -12.66
N GLU A 36 -16.44 -11.65 -13.65
CA GLU A 36 -16.30 -12.70 -14.67
C GLU A 36 -15.95 -14.06 -14.03
N LEU A 37 -14.94 -14.07 -13.13
CA LEU A 37 -14.50 -15.27 -12.44
C LEU A 37 -15.57 -15.84 -11.49
N LYS A 38 -16.34 -14.96 -10.85
CA LYS A 38 -17.54 -15.36 -10.08
C LYS A 38 -18.57 -16.03 -10.97
N ASN A 39 -18.89 -15.41 -12.11
CA ASN A 39 -19.90 -15.94 -13.05
C ASN A 39 -19.44 -17.28 -13.67
N ALA A 40 -18.14 -17.45 -13.86
CA ALA A 40 -17.52 -18.70 -14.30
C ALA A 40 -17.38 -19.77 -13.20
N GLY A 41 -17.81 -19.46 -11.96
CA GLY A 41 -17.72 -20.39 -10.82
C GLY A 41 -16.31 -20.60 -10.26
N LYS A 42 -15.32 -19.79 -10.69
CA LYS A 42 -13.92 -19.89 -10.23
C LYS A 42 -13.67 -19.17 -8.90
N ILE A 43 -14.49 -18.19 -8.57
CA ILE A 43 -14.44 -17.46 -7.30
C ILE A 43 -15.83 -17.46 -6.67
N LYS A 44 -15.91 -17.81 -5.39
CA LYS A 44 -17.09 -17.58 -4.58
C LYS A 44 -17.00 -16.18 -3.96
N LEU A 45 -17.89 -15.28 -4.33
CA LEU A 45 -17.97 -13.94 -3.76
C LEU A 45 -19.05 -13.89 -2.69
N VAL A 46 -18.67 -13.45 -1.48
CA VAL A 46 -19.57 -13.30 -0.33
C VAL A 46 -19.55 -11.83 0.10
N THR A 47 -20.61 -11.10 -0.24
CA THR A 47 -20.76 -9.66 0.04
C THR A 47 -22.26 -9.32 0.25
N PRO A 48 -22.59 -8.39 1.15
CA PRO A 48 -21.75 -7.83 2.20
C PRO A 48 -21.53 -8.86 3.32
N ALA A 49 -20.30 -9.03 3.78
CA ALA A 49 -19.98 -10.04 4.78
C ALA A 49 -18.70 -9.70 5.55
N GLU A 50 -18.63 -10.16 6.78
CA GLU A 50 -17.46 -9.98 7.64
C GLU A 50 -17.00 -11.33 8.22
N VAL A 51 -15.69 -11.51 8.36
CA VAL A 51 -15.15 -12.66 9.08
C VAL A 51 -15.18 -12.37 10.56
N VAL A 52 -15.87 -13.22 11.31
CA VAL A 52 -16.14 -13.03 12.75
C VAL A 52 -15.49 -14.10 13.63
N GLY A 53 -14.91 -15.13 13.07
CA GLY A 53 -14.24 -16.17 13.84
C GLY A 53 -13.37 -17.10 12.97
N PHE A 54 -12.55 -17.88 13.68
CA PHE A 54 -11.62 -18.84 13.08
C PHE A 54 -11.82 -20.19 13.74
N ASN A 55 -11.70 -21.26 12.95
CA ASN A 55 -11.79 -22.65 13.41
C ASN A 55 -10.49 -23.38 13.06
N GLY A 56 -10.05 -24.25 13.95
CA GLY A 56 -8.82 -25.03 13.84
C GLY A 56 -8.02 -24.98 15.14
N SER A 57 -6.97 -25.79 15.24
CA SER A 57 -6.06 -25.80 16.39
C SER A 57 -4.64 -25.41 15.94
N GLU A 58 -3.91 -26.32 15.33
CA GLU A 58 -2.57 -26.04 14.79
C GLU A 58 -2.63 -25.38 13.40
N ARG A 59 -3.70 -25.62 12.67
CA ARG A 59 -3.97 -25.04 11.36
C ARG A 59 -5.41 -24.54 11.30
N ILE A 60 -5.63 -23.55 10.46
CA ILE A 60 -6.99 -23.11 10.14
C ILE A 60 -7.69 -24.21 9.34
N THR A 61 -8.95 -24.48 9.67
CA THR A 61 -9.80 -25.41 8.93
C THR A 61 -11.02 -24.76 8.35
N ALA A 62 -11.46 -23.63 8.95
CA ALA A 62 -12.58 -22.84 8.46
C ALA A 62 -12.57 -21.45 9.08
N VAL A 63 -13.34 -20.55 8.48
CA VAL A 63 -13.70 -19.24 9.03
C VAL A 63 -15.21 -19.13 9.21
N ASP A 64 -15.62 -18.43 10.26
CA ASP A 64 -17.00 -18.06 10.47
C ASP A 64 -17.23 -16.68 9.81
N ILE A 65 -18.20 -16.62 8.93
CA ILE A 65 -18.56 -15.44 8.16
C ILE A 65 -19.97 -15.02 8.57
N GLU A 66 -20.15 -13.74 8.87
CA GLU A 66 -21.44 -13.14 9.12
C GLU A 66 -21.96 -12.42 7.88
N VAL A 67 -23.16 -12.79 7.43
CA VAL A 67 -23.85 -12.21 6.29
C VAL A 67 -25.24 -11.79 6.74
N ASN A 68 -25.53 -10.50 6.75
CA ASN A 68 -26.85 -9.98 7.17
C ASN A 68 -27.33 -10.52 8.54
N GLY A 69 -26.41 -10.64 9.51
CA GLY A 69 -26.70 -11.16 10.84
C GLY A 69 -26.78 -12.69 10.96
N ALA A 70 -26.70 -13.41 9.87
CA ALA A 70 -26.62 -14.87 9.88
C ALA A 70 -25.18 -15.35 9.78
N ARG A 71 -24.80 -16.35 10.57
CA ARG A 71 -23.48 -16.94 10.52
C ARG A 71 -23.44 -18.15 9.59
N MET A 72 -22.40 -18.20 8.77
CA MET A 72 -22.06 -19.35 7.95
C MET A 72 -20.59 -19.74 8.16
N LYS A 73 -20.30 -21.02 8.01
CA LYS A 73 -18.95 -21.56 8.07
C LYS A 73 -18.43 -21.76 6.67
N ALA A 74 -17.22 -21.26 6.39
CA ALA A 74 -16.50 -21.51 5.14
C ALA A 74 -15.22 -22.31 5.44
N GLU A 75 -15.15 -23.51 4.94
CA GLU A 75 -13.94 -24.34 5.05
C GLU A 75 -12.82 -23.74 4.21
N CYS A 76 -11.60 -23.72 4.75
CA CYS A 76 -10.42 -23.22 4.06
C CYS A 76 -9.14 -23.77 4.68
N ASP A 77 -8.10 -23.95 3.86
CA ASP A 77 -6.74 -24.30 4.27
C ASP A 77 -5.91 -23.05 4.56
N TYR A 78 -6.26 -21.92 3.95
CA TYR A 78 -5.54 -20.66 4.06
C TYR A 78 -6.51 -19.49 4.22
N PHE A 79 -6.14 -18.54 5.08
CA PHE A 79 -6.83 -17.28 5.23
C PHE A 79 -5.87 -16.13 4.98
N ILE A 80 -6.21 -15.23 4.05
CA ILE A 80 -5.38 -14.08 3.67
C ILE A 80 -6.11 -12.80 4.07
N PRO A 81 -5.73 -12.16 5.20
CA PRO A 81 -6.36 -10.94 5.66
C PRO A 81 -5.85 -9.73 4.87
N LEU A 82 -6.71 -9.15 4.03
CA LEU A 82 -6.41 -7.97 3.22
C LEU A 82 -7.35 -6.82 3.57
N PHE A 83 -7.40 -6.45 4.86
CA PHE A 83 -8.32 -5.46 5.42
C PHE A 83 -7.91 -4.00 5.15
N GLY A 84 -6.80 -3.78 4.48
CA GLY A 84 -6.19 -2.48 4.26
C GLY A 84 -5.22 -2.08 5.36
N LEU A 85 -4.69 -0.88 5.24
CA LEU A 85 -3.69 -0.34 6.17
C LEU A 85 -4.26 0.88 6.87
N THR A 86 -4.07 0.94 8.18
CA THR A 86 -4.33 2.13 9.00
C THR A 86 -2.98 2.66 9.49
N PRO A 87 -2.56 3.87 9.09
CA PRO A 87 -1.31 4.44 9.55
C PRO A 87 -1.29 4.60 11.05
N LYS A 88 -0.19 4.19 11.68
CA LYS A 88 0.09 4.41 13.11
C LYS A 88 1.43 5.11 13.20
N LEU A 89 1.43 6.40 13.51
CA LEU A 89 2.65 7.21 13.61
C LEU A 89 3.50 6.89 14.84
N GLY A 90 2.92 6.21 15.84
CA GLY A 90 3.64 5.88 17.08
C GLY A 90 4.20 7.13 17.75
N PRO A 91 5.47 7.07 18.24
CA PRO A 91 6.11 8.22 18.92
C PRO A 91 6.21 9.47 18.07
N ILE A 92 6.26 9.35 16.74
CA ILE A 92 6.34 10.48 15.80
C ILE A 92 5.15 11.44 15.96
N ALA A 93 3.99 10.93 16.37
CA ALA A 93 2.80 11.75 16.62
C ALA A 93 3.02 12.81 17.71
N ASN A 94 4.02 12.63 18.59
CA ASN A 94 4.32 13.51 19.70
C ASN A 94 5.52 14.45 19.46
N TRP A 95 6.05 14.50 18.23
CA TRP A 95 7.20 15.34 17.88
C TRP A 95 6.85 16.80 17.59
N GLY A 96 5.57 17.18 17.71
CA GLY A 96 5.10 18.54 17.38
C GLY A 96 4.90 18.76 15.89
N LEU A 97 4.85 17.69 15.10
CA LEU A 97 4.54 17.73 13.66
C LEU A 97 3.05 18.01 13.44
N GLU A 98 2.71 18.77 12.41
CA GLU A 98 1.33 18.89 11.98
C GLU A 98 0.85 17.57 11.37
N ILE A 99 -0.24 17.03 11.94
CA ILE A 99 -0.82 15.75 11.53
C ILE A 99 -2.23 15.99 11.01
N GLU A 100 -2.50 15.46 9.82
CA GLU A 100 -3.82 15.44 9.21
C GLU A 100 -4.16 14.01 8.75
N LYS A 101 -5.34 13.50 9.13
CA LYS A 101 -5.83 12.15 8.73
C LYS A 101 -4.81 11.03 9.01
N ASN A 102 -4.14 11.07 10.16
CA ASN A 102 -3.06 10.16 10.56
C ASN A 102 -1.85 10.16 9.61
N ALA A 103 -1.57 11.28 8.95
CA ALA A 103 -0.40 11.48 8.12
C ALA A 103 0.29 12.80 8.47
N ILE A 104 1.58 12.88 8.23
CA ILE A 104 2.39 14.07 8.50
C ILE A 104 2.14 15.07 7.38
N LYS A 105 1.64 16.26 7.74
CA LYS A 105 1.44 17.34 6.79
C LYS A 105 2.79 17.92 6.37
N VAL A 106 2.96 18.11 5.07
CA VAL A 106 4.13 18.79 4.51
C VAL A 106 3.73 20.13 3.90
N ASN A 107 4.66 21.10 3.92
CA ASN A 107 4.40 22.46 3.50
C ASN A 107 3.98 22.56 2.02
N ASN A 108 4.65 21.76 1.17
CA ASN A 108 4.38 21.73 -0.26
C ASN A 108 4.93 20.43 -0.88
N ALA A 109 4.58 20.19 -2.15
CA ALA A 109 5.04 19.05 -2.93
C ALA A 109 6.38 19.28 -3.66
N LEU A 110 7.13 20.32 -3.30
CA LEU A 110 8.42 20.64 -3.93
C LEU A 110 9.60 20.17 -3.08
N ASP A 111 9.48 20.25 -1.76
CA ASP A 111 10.56 19.91 -0.83
C ASP A 111 10.14 18.89 0.24
N TYR A 112 8.83 18.72 0.47
CA TYR A 112 8.26 17.80 1.46
C TYR A 112 8.72 18.08 2.90
N GLN A 113 9.07 19.32 3.21
CA GLN A 113 9.41 19.76 4.55
C GLN A 113 8.14 19.84 5.40
N THR A 114 8.27 19.46 6.67
CA THR A 114 7.19 19.59 7.67
C THR A 114 7.16 21.02 8.24
N ASN A 115 6.25 21.26 9.20
CA ASN A 115 6.24 22.50 9.98
C ASN A 115 7.49 22.70 10.83
N ILE A 116 8.29 21.66 11.07
CA ILE A 116 9.54 21.74 11.81
C ILE A 116 10.71 21.78 10.83
N ASP A 117 11.50 22.83 10.94
CA ASP A 117 12.65 23.04 10.06
C ASP A 117 13.66 21.89 10.14
N GLY A 118 14.08 21.37 8.97
CA GLY A 118 15.00 20.24 8.85
C GLY A 118 14.36 18.86 8.98
N ILE A 119 13.06 18.77 9.23
CA ILE A 119 12.32 17.50 9.21
C ILE A 119 11.50 17.42 7.93
N TYR A 120 11.65 16.33 7.22
CA TYR A 120 10.98 16.01 5.97
C TYR A 120 10.16 14.75 6.12
N ALA A 121 9.04 14.64 5.38
CA ALA A 121 8.22 13.44 5.35
C ALA A 121 7.88 13.07 3.90
N ILE A 122 8.20 11.84 3.50
CA ILE A 122 7.99 11.33 2.15
C ILE A 122 7.29 9.96 2.19
N GLY A 123 6.71 9.55 1.05
CA GLY A 123 5.99 8.29 0.93
C GLY A 123 4.61 8.33 1.60
N ASP A 124 4.09 7.16 1.98
CA ASP A 124 2.72 7.00 2.48
C ASP A 124 2.45 7.70 3.82
N VAL A 125 3.50 8.10 4.54
CA VAL A 125 3.40 8.74 5.84
C VAL A 125 3.01 10.21 5.76
N ASN A 126 3.22 10.87 4.60
CA ASN A 126 2.93 12.29 4.42
C ASN A 126 1.53 12.54 3.80
N ILE A 127 1.10 13.80 3.90
CA ILE A 127 -0.11 14.30 3.24
C ILE A 127 0.09 15.70 2.71
N TYR A 128 -0.41 15.93 1.51
CA TYR A 128 -0.48 17.23 0.82
C TYR A 128 -1.60 17.18 -0.25
N PRO A 129 -2.07 18.31 -0.78
CA PRO A 129 -3.09 18.33 -1.85
C PRO A 129 -2.65 17.52 -3.07
N GLY A 130 -3.48 16.59 -3.53
CA GLY A 130 -3.17 15.73 -4.69
C GLY A 130 -2.29 14.52 -4.37
N LYS A 131 -2.02 14.22 -3.10
CA LYS A 131 -1.23 13.05 -2.69
C LYS A 131 -1.78 11.74 -3.23
N LEU A 132 -0.92 10.99 -3.92
CA LEU A 132 -1.15 9.60 -4.29
C LEU A 132 -0.25 8.67 -3.48
N LYS A 133 -0.84 7.68 -2.84
CA LYS A 133 -0.12 6.67 -2.05
C LYS A 133 0.37 5.54 -2.96
N LEU A 134 1.38 5.85 -3.77
CA LEU A 134 2.03 4.92 -4.69
C LEU A 134 3.53 4.89 -4.41
N ILE A 135 4.15 3.73 -4.55
CA ILE A 135 5.62 3.56 -4.40
C ILE A 135 6.36 4.50 -5.35
N LEU A 136 5.91 4.62 -6.59
CA LEU A 136 6.46 5.55 -7.58
C LEU A 136 6.48 7.00 -7.09
N CYS A 137 5.37 7.46 -6.49
CA CYS A 137 5.27 8.81 -5.95
C CYS A 137 6.25 9.00 -4.78
N GLY A 138 6.41 8.01 -3.91
CA GLY A 138 7.37 8.04 -2.81
C GLY A 138 8.83 8.20 -3.29
N PHE A 139 9.22 7.52 -4.36
CA PHE A 139 10.54 7.69 -4.97
C PHE A 139 10.72 9.08 -5.60
N HIS A 140 9.70 9.59 -6.26
CA HIS A 140 9.72 10.96 -6.79
C HIS A 140 9.86 12.00 -5.66
N GLU A 141 9.09 11.85 -4.60
CA GLU A 141 9.17 12.68 -3.40
C GLU A 141 10.58 12.66 -2.79
N ALA A 142 11.19 11.46 -2.69
CA ALA A 142 12.57 11.30 -2.20
C ALA A 142 13.56 12.09 -3.06
N THR A 143 13.41 12.07 -4.38
CA THR A 143 14.27 12.81 -5.30
C THR A 143 14.20 14.32 -5.06
N LEU A 144 13.00 14.88 -4.96
CA LEU A 144 12.81 16.32 -4.72
C LEU A 144 13.29 16.73 -3.31
N MET A 145 12.96 15.91 -2.30
CA MET A 145 13.43 16.12 -0.92
C MET A 145 14.97 16.16 -0.86
N CYS A 146 15.66 15.22 -1.53
CA CYS A 146 17.12 15.19 -1.56
C CYS A 146 17.72 16.47 -2.16
N GLN A 147 17.09 17.06 -3.17
CA GLN A 147 17.54 18.34 -3.72
C GLN A 147 17.39 19.47 -2.70
N SER A 148 16.27 19.52 -1.98
CA SER A 148 16.04 20.49 -0.92
C SER A 148 17.07 20.35 0.20
N VAL A 149 17.31 19.12 0.67
CA VAL A 149 18.31 18.81 1.69
C VAL A 149 19.71 19.21 1.24
N TYR A 150 20.09 18.90 -0.04
CA TYR A 150 21.38 19.28 -0.57
C TYR A 150 21.61 20.81 -0.49
N ASN A 151 20.62 21.59 -0.94
CA ASN A 151 20.71 23.04 -0.91
C ASN A 151 20.83 23.57 0.52
N ARG A 152 20.16 22.95 1.49
CA ARG A 152 20.23 23.29 2.90
C ARG A 152 21.61 23.07 3.50
N ILE A 153 22.23 21.91 3.26
CA ILE A 153 23.55 21.56 3.82
C ILE A 153 24.73 22.14 3.03
N ASN A 154 24.47 22.65 1.82
CA ASN A 154 25.48 23.28 0.96
C ASN A 154 25.03 24.67 0.52
N PRO A 155 24.86 25.63 1.42
CA PRO A 155 24.39 26.96 1.06
C PRO A 155 25.35 27.63 0.07
N GLY A 156 24.79 28.20 -1.00
CA GLY A 156 25.56 28.87 -2.05
C GLY A 156 26.22 27.95 -3.08
N LYS A 157 26.15 26.63 -2.94
CA LYS A 157 26.61 25.71 -3.97
C LYS A 157 25.48 25.39 -4.92
N ARG A 158 25.74 25.48 -6.23
CA ARG A 158 24.78 25.08 -7.24
C ARG A 158 24.64 23.56 -7.25
N TYR A 159 23.41 23.04 -7.07
CA TYR A 159 23.12 21.66 -7.34
C TYR A 159 23.14 21.41 -8.86
N VAL A 160 23.95 20.44 -9.30
CA VAL A 160 24.01 20.02 -10.70
C VAL A 160 23.52 18.58 -10.78
N LEU A 161 22.35 18.38 -11.33
CA LEU A 161 21.81 17.04 -11.60
C LEU A 161 22.68 16.40 -12.71
N LYS A 162 23.36 15.31 -12.38
CA LYS A 162 24.07 14.47 -13.35
C LYS A 162 23.27 13.20 -13.56
N TYR A 163 23.00 12.90 -14.81
CA TYR A 163 22.37 11.63 -15.17
C TYR A 163 23.41 10.52 -15.21
N THR A 164 23.10 9.36 -14.68
CA THR A 164 23.97 8.17 -14.68
C THR A 164 24.29 7.70 -16.09
N THR A 165 23.43 7.98 -17.06
CA THR A 165 23.68 7.73 -18.50
C THR A 165 24.85 8.53 -19.08
N VAL A 166 25.23 9.64 -18.43
CA VAL A 166 26.34 10.52 -18.88
C VAL A 166 27.65 10.21 -18.14
N SER A 167 27.56 9.86 -16.85
CA SER A 167 28.74 9.74 -15.98
C SER A 167 28.96 8.32 -15.46
N GLY A 168 28.04 7.37 -15.73
CA GLY A 168 28.05 6.06 -15.10
C GLY A 168 27.72 6.14 -13.59
N VAL A 169 27.75 5.00 -12.94
CA VAL A 169 27.69 4.87 -11.48
C VAL A 169 28.98 4.19 -11.06
N ASP A 170 29.79 4.84 -10.21
CA ASP A 170 31.02 4.26 -9.70
C ASP A 170 30.74 2.89 -9.05
N GLY A 171 31.44 1.87 -9.51
CA GLY A 171 31.25 0.48 -9.08
C GLY A 171 30.10 -0.27 -9.76
N PHE A 172 29.39 0.36 -10.72
CA PHE A 172 28.35 -0.28 -11.54
C PHE A 172 28.78 -0.30 -13.01
N ASP A 173 29.81 -1.06 -13.28
CA ASP A 173 30.41 -1.21 -14.62
C ASP A 173 29.76 -2.31 -15.46
N GLY A 174 28.72 -2.95 -14.96
CA GLY A 174 28.04 -4.07 -15.62
C GLY A 174 28.80 -5.38 -15.56
N THR A 175 29.98 -5.41 -14.97
CA THR A 175 30.72 -6.65 -14.74
C THR A 175 30.31 -7.28 -13.42
N ARG A 176 29.73 -8.49 -13.46
CA ARG A 176 29.61 -9.31 -12.25
C ARG A 176 31.03 -9.64 -11.78
N LYS A 177 31.41 -9.19 -10.58
CA LYS A 177 32.53 -9.79 -9.88
C LYS A 177 32.15 -11.22 -9.57
N GLU A 178 32.85 -12.17 -10.19
CA GLU A 178 32.77 -13.59 -9.84
C GLU A 178 33.22 -13.82 -8.40
#